data_ae1a3b2e65b4a8fd8d6a65a2696d5d26
#
_entry.id   ae1a3b2e65b4a8fd8d6a65a2696d5d26
#
_cell.length_a   1.000
_cell.length_b   1.000
_cell.length_c   1.000
_cell.angle_alpha   90.00
_cell.angle_beta   90.00
_cell.angle_gamma   90.00
#
_symmetry.space_group_name_H-M   'P 1'
#
loop_
_entity.id
_entity.type
_entity.pdbx_description
1 polymer ?
#
loop_
_entity_poly.entity_id
_entity_poly.type
_entity_poly.pdbx_seq_one_letter_code
_entity_poly.pdbx_strand_id
1 'polypeptide(L)'
;MTLSVSVIIPSFNRASVLPRALNSVLAQTHGAAEIIVVDDGSSDGTNALVERDYPRVQLLTQCNRGVSSARNAGVSLSTGEWLAFLDSDDEWLPEKLNPK
;
A
#
# COMPACT_ATOMS: atom_id res chain seq x y z
N MET A 1 -10.42 -2.62 -22.29
CA MET A 1 -10.72 -3.10 -20.93
C MET A 1 -9.63 -2.65 -19.98
N THR A 2 -10.01 -2.03 -18.88
CA THR A 2 -9.06 -1.61 -17.86
C THR A 2 -8.98 -2.67 -16.77
N LEU A 3 -7.75 -2.97 -16.33
CA LEU A 3 -7.53 -3.84 -15.19
C LEU A 3 -7.71 -3.05 -13.90
N SER A 4 -8.43 -3.61 -12.94
CA SER A 4 -8.53 -3.02 -11.60
C SER A 4 -7.51 -3.69 -10.69
N VAL A 5 -6.55 -2.92 -10.22
CA VAL A 5 -5.44 -3.43 -9.41
C VAL A 5 -5.56 -2.88 -7.99
N SER A 6 -5.55 -3.77 -7.02
CA SER A 6 -5.44 -3.42 -5.60
C SER A 6 -3.98 -3.54 -5.20
N VAL A 7 -3.40 -2.46 -4.72
CA VAL A 7 -2.01 -2.43 -4.26
C VAL A 7 -2.00 -2.57 -2.75
N ILE A 8 -1.24 -3.55 -2.25
CA ILE A 8 -1.16 -3.84 -0.82
C ILE A 8 0.26 -3.56 -0.35
N ILE A 9 0.38 -2.69 0.65
CA ILE A 9 1.65 -2.26 1.21
C ILE A 9 1.68 -2.59 2.70
N PRO A 10 2.32 -3.70 3.10
CA PRO A 10 2.51 -3.97 4.52
C PRO A 10 3.57 -3.01 5.07
N SER A 11 3.34 -2.49 6.26
CA SER A 11 4.21 -1.49 6.87
C SER A 11 4.37 -1.72 8.36
N PHE A 12 5.59 -1.55 8.86
CA PHE A 12 5.88 -1.58 10.29
C PHE A 12 7.03 -0.63 10.59
N ASN A 13 6.74 0.46 11.30
CA ASN A 13 7.74 1.48 11.67
C ASN A 13 8.54 1.98 10.45
N ARG A 14 7.82 2.40 9.40
CA ARG A 14 8.40 2.87 8.15
C ARG A 14 7.98 4.30 7.77
N ALA A 15 7.64 5.14 8.77
CA ALA A 15 7.18 6.50 8.50
C ALA A 15 8.16 7.30 7.64
N SER A 16 9.48 7.05 7.78
CA SER A 16 10.48 7.79 7.03
C SER A 16 10.58 7.40 5.56
N VAL A 17 10.19 6.19 5.17
CA VAL A 17 10.34 5.69 3.79
C VAL A 17 9.01 5.38 3.10
N LEU A 18 7.94 5.20 3.87
CA LEU A 18 6.62 4.89 3.29
C LEU A 18 6.15 5.95 2.29
N PRO A 19 6.38 7.25 2.48
CA PRO A 19 5.98 8.25 1.48
C PRO A 19 6.56 7.99 0.10
N ARG A 20 7.80 7.53 0.00
CA ARG A 20 8.42 7.20 -1.29
C ARG A 20 7.65 6.06 -1.98
N ALA A 21 7.31 5.02 -1.23
CA ALA A 21 6.52 3.90 -1.76
C ALA A 21 5.13 4.38 -2.23
N LEU A 22 4.42 5.13 -1.39
CA LEU A 22 3.09 5.64 -1.72
C LEU A 22 3.10 6.57 -2.92
N ASN A 23 4.07 7.47 -2.99
CA ASN A 23 4.20 8.39 -4.12
C ASN A 23 4.45 7.63 -5.42
N SER A 24 5.24 6.55 -5.38
CA SER A 24 5.50 5.75 -6.58
C SER A 24 4.26 5.01 -7.08
N VAL A 25 3.36 4.63 -6.19
CA VAL A 25 2.08 4.02 -6.58
C VAL A 25 1.14 5.08 -7.16
N LEU A 26 1.05 6.23 -6.52
CA LEU A 26 0.18 7.33 -6.99
C LEU A 26 0.64 7.89 -8.33
N ALA A 27 1.92 7.77 -8.65
CA ALA A 27 2.50 8.24 -9.91
C ALA A 27 2.40 7.24 -11.06
N GLN A 28 1.79 6.08 -10.86
CA GLN A 28 1.67 5.08 -11.92
C GLN A 28 0.86 5.62 -13.10
N THR A 29 1.34 5.38 -14.31
CA THR A 29 0.64 5.78 -15.54
C THR A 29 -0.67 5.01 -15.71
N HIS A 30 -0.69 3.74 -15.28
CA HIS A 30 -1.93 2.98 -15.12
C HIS A 30 -2.28 3.01 -13.65
N GLY A 31 -3.25 3.84 -13.27
CA GLY A 31 -3.58 4.06 -11.87
C GLY A 31 -4.11 2.82 -11.16
N ALA A 32 -3.76 2.68 -9.88
CA ALA A 32 -4.33 1.63 -9.03
C ALA A 32 -5.80 1.94 -8.72
N ALA A 33 -6.63 0.89 -8.69
CA ALA A 33 -8.05 1.04 -8.33
C ALA A 33 -8.18 1.33 -6.82
N GLU A 34 -7.34 0.68 -6.00
CA GLU A 34 -7.29 0.97 -4.57
C GLU A 34 -5.88 0.74 -4.05
N ILE A 35 -5.54 1.47 -3.00
CA ILE A 35 -4.23 1.37 -2.34
C ILE A 35 -4.52 1.11 -0.86
N ILE A 36 -3.99 0.00 -0.35
CA ILE A 36 -4.22 -0.43 1.02
C ILE A 36 -2.87 -0.51 1.75
N VAL A 37 -2.69 0.31 2.77
CA VAL A 37 -1.56 0.20 3.68
C VAL A 37 -2.03 -0.60 4.88
N VAL A 38 -1.35 -1.69 5.19
CA VAL A 38 -1.64 -2.46 6.40
C VAL A 38 -0.52 -2.19 7.40
N ASP A 39 -0.84 -1.43 8.43
CA ASP A 39 0.11 -1.09 9.47
C ASP A 39 0.11 -2.16 10.55
N ASP A 40 1.25 -2.79 10.73
CA ASP A 40 1.42 -3.93 11.63
C ASP A 40 1.86 -3.50 13.04
N GLY A 41 1.20 -2.47 13.58
CA GLY A 41 1.43 -2.04 14.96
C GLY A 41 2.54 -1.00 15.13
N SER A 42 2.71 -0.08 14.16
CA SER A 42 3.75 0.95 14.22
C SER A 42 3.58 1.90 15.41
N SER A 43 4.70 2.36 15.93
CA SER A 43 4.77 3.35 17.01
C SER A 43 5.49 4.64 16.61
N ASP A 44 5.81 4.81 15.32
CA ASP A 44 6.62 5.92 14.81
C ASP A 44 5.81 7.02 14.12
N GLY A 45 4.48 7.03 14.27
CA GLY A 45 3.62 8.02 13.63
C GLY A 45 3.20 7.67 12.20
N THR A 46 3.44 6.45 11.74
CA THR A 46 3.05 5.99 10.41
C THR A 46 1.56 6.22 10.14
N ASN A 47 0.68 5.85 11.07
CA ASN A 47 -0.77 5.98 10.89
C ASN A 47 -1.19 7.43 10.70
N ALA A 48 -0.69 8.31 11.55
CA ALA A 48 -1.02 9.74 11.46
C ALA A 48 -0.54 10.34 10.14
N LEU A 49 0.63 9.93 9.66
CA LEU A 49 1.17 10.39 8.39
C LEU A 49 0.27 9.97 7.22
N VAL A 50 -0.17 8.71 7.19
CA VAL A 50 -1.02 8.20 6.11
C VAL A 50 -2.37 8.91 6.12
N GLU A 51 -2.99 9.04 7.29
CA GLU A 51 -4.29 9.70 7.42
C GLU A 51 -4.23 11.17 7.01
N ARG A 52 -3.14 11.86 7.36
CA ARG A 52 -2.98 13.28 7.08
C ARG A 52 -2.64 13.56 5.60
N ASP A 53 -1.67 12.82 5.07
CA ASP A 53 -1.06 13.16 3.78
C ASP A 53 -1.58 12.31 2.60
N TYR A 54 -2.24 11.19 2.88
CA TYR A 54 -2.70 10.25 1.84
C TYR A 54 -4.16 9.86 2.02
N PRO A 55 -5.08 10.82 1.87
CA PRO A 55 -6.51 10.55 2.12
C PRO A 55 -7.14 9.54 1.16
N ARG A 56 -6.52 9.32 -0.01
CA ARG A 56 -7.00 8.32 -0.98
C ARG A 56 -6.64 6.89 -0.56
N VAL A 57 -5.66 6.74 0.31
CA VAL A 57 -5.14 5.43 0.72
C VAL A 57 -6.00 4.89 1.86
N GLN A 58 -6.38 3.62 1.76
CA GLN A 58 -7.05 2.91 2.85
C GLN A 58 -6.00 2.45 3.85
N LEU A 59 -6.23 2.72 5.11
CA LEU A 59 -5.33 2.31 6.20
C LEU A 59 -6.01 1.27 7.05
N LEU A 60 -5.39 0.09 7.13
CA LEU A 60 -5.81 -0.97 8.03
C LEU A 60 -4.72 -1.17 9.08
N THR A 61 -5.09 -1.21 10.35
CA THR A 61 -4.13 -1.41 11.43
C THR A 61 -4.37 -2.76 12.10
N GLN A 62 -3.30 -3.39 12.53
CA GLN A 62 -3.36 -4.64 13.28
C GLN A 62 -2.28 -4.67 14.34
N CYS A 63 -2.43 -5.55 15.34
CA CYS A 63 -1.38 -5.80 16.33
C CYS A 63 -0.24 -6.56 15.63
N ASN A 64 0.98 -6.25 16.00
CA ASN A 64 2.20 -6.81 15.39
C ASN A 64 2.10 -8.34 15.20
N ARG A 65 1.79 -8.79 13.99
CA ARG A 65 1.61 -10.20 13.62
C ARG A 65 2.52 -10.65 12.49
N GLY A 66 3.33 -9.74 11.96
CA GLY A 66 4.27 -10.05 10.89
C GLY A 66 3.77 -9.69 9.50
N VAL A 67 4.69 -9.67 8.54
CA VAL A 67 4.45 -9.21 7.17
C VAL A 67 3.46 -10.11 6.43
N SER A 68 3.51 -11.42 6.63
CA SER A 68 2.57 -12.34 5.96
C SER A 68 1.15 -12.11 6.42
N SER A 69 0.95 -11.90 7.73
CA SER A 69 -0.37 -11.57 8.27
C SER A 69 -0.88 -10.25 7.73
N ALA A 70 0.00 -9.24 7.61
CA ALA A 70 -0.36 -7.95 7.05
C ALA A 70 -0.80 -8.06 5.58
N ARG A 71 -0.06 -8.82 4.77
CA ARG A 71 -0.44 -9.05 3.37
C ARG A 71 -1.80 -9.74 3.27
N ASN A 72 -2.03 -10.77 4.10
CA ASN A 72 -3.30 -11.50 4.10
C ASN A 72 -4.46 -10.59 4.49
N ALA A 73 -4.26 -9.71 5.48
CA ALA A 73 -5.28 -8.75 5.88
C ALA A 73 -5.63 -7.79 4.72
N GLY A 74 -4.62 -7.31 4.01
CA GLY A 74 -4.82 -6.46 2.85
C GLY A 74 -5.57 -7.18 1.74
N VAL A 75 -5.23 -8.43 1.46
CA VAL A 75 -5.92 -9.25 0.46
C VAL A 75 -7.40 -9.39 0.83
N SER A 76 -7.71 -9.66 2.10
CA SER A 76 -9.09 -9.82 2.56
C SER A 76 -9.92 -8.55 2.37
N LEU A 77 -9.29 -7.38 2.47
CA LEU A 77 -9.98 -6.10 2.28
C LEU A 77 -10.08 -5.71 0.81
N SER A 78 -9.23 -6.24 -0.05
CA SER A 78 -9.13 -5.81 -1.45
C SER A 78 -10.34 -6.19 -2.28
N THR A 79 -10.67 -5.34 -3.27
CA THR A 79 -11.79 -5.55 -4.18
C THR A 79 -11.37 -5.58 -5.65
N GLY A 80 -10.11 -5.31 -5.96
CA GLY A 80 -9.62 -5.31 -7.33
C GLY A 80 -9.55 -6.71 -7.93
N GLU A 81 -9.55 -6.78 -9.25
CA GLU A 81 -9.42 -8.04 -9.98
C GLU A 81 -8.01 -8.62 -9.87
N TRP A 82 -7.02 -7.75 -9.69
CA TRP A 82 -5.62 -8.11 -9.59
C TRP A 82 -5.02 -7.57 -8.31
N LEU A 83 -4.04 -8.28 -7.78
CA LEU A 83 -3.33 -7.88 -6.57
C LEU A 83 -1.88 -7.57 -6.92
N ALA A 84 -1.35 -6.49 -6.36
CA ALA A 84 0.06 -6.15 -6.45
C ALA A 84 0.57 -5.82 -5.05
N PHE A 85 1.76 -6.29 -4.74
CA PHE A 85 2.39 -6.06 -3.43
C PHE A 85 3.59 -5.16 -3.59
N LEU A 86 3.74 -4.22 -2.67
CA LEU A 86 4.90 -3.35 -2.62
C LEU A 86 5.37 -3.27 -1.19
N ASP A 87 6.65 -3.54 -0.95
CA ASP A 87 7.23 -3.37 0.38
C ASP A 87 7.33 -1.89 0.71
N SER A 88 7.12 -1.53 1.99
CA SER A 88 7.04 -0.14 2.40
C SER A 88 8.33 0.65 2.25
N ASP A 89 9.47 -0.02 2.08
CA ASP A 89 10.78 0.61 1.85
C ASP A 89 11.22 0.55 0.38
N ASP A 90 10.32 0.19 -0.53
CA ASP A 90 10.60 0.08 -1.95
C ASP A 90 9.83 1.13 -2.74
N GLU A 91 10.06 1.20 -4.04
CA GLU A 91 9.33 2.08 -4.95
C GLU A 91 9.24 1.46 -6.34
N TRP A 92 8.21 1.85 -7.07
CA TRP A 92 7.97 1.34 -8.41
C TRP A 92 8.35 2.37 -9.48
N LEU A 93 8.76 1.88 -10.65
CA LEU A 93 8.86 2.70 -11.85
C LEU A 93 7.46 3.05 -12.36
N PRO A 94 7.31 4.18 -13.10
CA PRO A 94 5.98 4.68 -13.49
C PRO A 94 5.12 3.71 -14.30
N GLU A 95 5.71 2.75 -15.00
CA GLU A 95 4.98 1.81 -15.85
C GLU A 95 4.76 0.45 -15.19
N LYS A 96 4.99 0.31 -13.88
CA LYS A 96 4.91 -0.99 -13.21
C LYS A 96 3.56 -1.66 -13.38
N LEU A 97 2.47 -0.89 -13.33
CA LEU A 97 1.11 -1.41 -13.42
C LEU A 97 0.55 -1.43 -14.84
N ASN A 98 1.32 -0.98 -15.83
CA ASN A 98 0.83 -0.98 -17.20
C ASN A 98 0.60 -2.41 -17.69
N PRO A 99 -0.53 -2.66 -18.35
CA PRO A 99 -0.76 -3.96 -18.99
C PRO A 99 0.30 -4.24 -20.06
N LYS A 100 0.69 -5.48 -20.18
CA LYS A 100 1.66 -5.89 -21.21
C LYS A 100 1.00 -6.71 -22.29
#